data_39eb7f92022afc0b1577b397254ce4d1
#
_entry.id   39eb7f92022afc0b1577b397254ce4d1
#
_cell.length_a   1.000
_cell.length_b   1.000
_cell.length_c   1.000
_cell.angle_alpha   90.00
_cell.angle_beta   90.00
_cell.angle_gamma   90.00
#
_symmetry.space_group_name_H-M   'P 1'
#
loop_
_entity.id
_entity.type
_entity.pdbx_description
1 polymer ?
#
loop_
_entity_poly.entity_id
_entity_poly.type
_entity_poly.pdbx_seq_one_letter_code
_entity_poly.pdbx_strand_id
1 'polypeptide(L)'
;MWAQTVILVATEFGRTVAANGTGGTDHGTGAVAMLVGGAVQGGRIVADWPGLATANLHEGRDLKPTLALDALFAATCAESFALEPERIARVLFPHGVRGKPMPRLLRA
;
A
#
# COMPACT_ATOMS: atom_id res chain seq x y z
N MET A 1 18.15 14.57 10.82
CA MET A 1 17.88 13.14 10.59
C MET A 1 16.39 12.86 10.36
N TRP A 2 15.51 13.27 11.28
CA TRP A 2 14.07 13.04 11.11
C TRP A 2 13.50 13.66 9.83
N ALA A 3 13.93 14.86 9.48
CA ALA A 3 13.44 15.56 8.29
C ALA A 3 13.71 14.81 6.98
N GLN A 4 14.64 13.88 6.96
CA GLN A 4 14.99 13.07 5.79
C GLN A 4 14.58 11.60 5.95
N THR A 5 13.85 11.28 7.02
CA THR A 5 13.49 9.91 7.35
C THR A 5 12.15 9.54 6.72
N VAL A 6 12.10 8.34 6.15
CA VAL A 6 10.87 7.69 5.71
C VAL A 6 10.86 6.27 6.27
N ILE A 7 9.79 5.94 6.99
CA ILE A 7 9.56 4.59 7.51
C ILE A 7 8.33 4.05 6.79
N LEU A 8 8.51 2.94 6.10
CA LEU A 8 7.41 2.25 5.44
C LEU A 8 7.03 1.03 6.27
N VAL A 9 5.77 0.97 6.69
CA VAL A 9 5.22 -0.14 7.45
C VAL A 9 4.22 -0.86 6.56
N ALA A 10 4.49 -2.12 6.28
CA ALA A 10 3.64 -2.93 5.40
C ALA A 10 3.58 -4.36 5.89
N THR A 11 2.58 -5.08 5.43
CA THR A 11 2.41 -6.50 5.71
C THR A 11 1.81 -7.20 4.50
N GLU A 12 2.15 -8.46 4.29
CA GLU A 12 1.51 -9.32 3.32
C GLU A 12 0.19 -9.90 3.85
N PHE A 13 -0.08 -9.74 5.14
CA PHE A 13 -1.27 -10.29 5.78
C PHE A 13 -2.45 -9.32 5.70
N GLY A 14 -3.65 -9.86 5.70
CA GLY A 14 -4.89 -9.13 5.79
C GLY A 14 -5.93 -9.90 6.58
N ARG A 15 -7.10 -9.30 6.77
CA ARG A 15 -8.22 -9.93 7.47
C ARG A 15 -9.49 -9.77 6.63
N THR A 16 -10.38 -10.74 6.74
CA THR A 16 -11.70 -10.65 6.11
C THR A 16 -12.53 -9.56 6.77
N VAL A 17 -13.41 -8.94 6.01
CA VAL A 17 -14.41 -8.01 6.52
C VAL A 17 -15.52 -8.78 7.20
N ALA A 18 -15.94 -9.91 6.63
CA ALA A 18 -17.00 -10.73 7.18
C ALA A 18 -16.51 -11.49 8.42
N ALA A 19 -17.34 -11.52 9.45
CA ALA A 19 -17.08 -12.34 10.64
C ALA A 19 -17.26 -13.83 10.30
N ASN A 20 -16.45 -14.67 10.95
CA ASN A 20 -16.56 -16.11 10.81
C ASN A 20 -17.52 -16.72 11.84
N GLY A 21 -17.69 -18.04 11.79
CA GLY A 21 -18.61 -18.77 12.67
C GLY A 21 -18.21 -18.80 14.15
N THR A 22 -16.98 -18.38 14.49
CA THR A 22 -16.47 -18.39 15.85
C THR A 22 -16.39 -16.98 16.48
N GLY A 23 -16.96 -15.97 15.80
CA GLY A 23 -17.00 -14.60 16.32
C GLY A 23 -15.73 -13.79 16.05
N GLY A 24 -14.88 -14.25 15.15
CA GLY A 24 -13.67 -13.55 14.73
C GLY A 24 -13.66 -13.34 13.23
N THR A 25 -12.46 -13.19 12.68
CA THR A 25 -12.24 -13.08 11.24
C THR A 25 -11.16 -14.03 10.78
N ASP A 26 -11.15 -14.32 9.49
CA ASP A 26 -10.15 -15.19 8.88
C ASP A 26 -9.05 -14.35 8.18
N HIS A 27 -8.05 -15.02 7.65
CA HIS A 27 -7.04 -14.38 6.81
C HIS A 27 -7.71 -13.82 5.56
N GLY A 28 -7.30 -12.64 5.16
CA GLY A 28 -7.83 -11.97 3.99
C GLY A 28 -6.70 -11.39 3.13
N THR A 29 -7.10 -10.68 2.07
CA THR A 29 -6.17 -10.18 1.05
C THR A 29 -5.83 -8.72 1.27
N GLY A 30 -6.81 -7.90 1.61
CA GLY A 30 -6.63 -6.46 1.75
C GLY A 30 -6.13 -6.06 3.14
N ALA A 31 -5.27 -5.06 3.16
CA ALA A 31 -4.73 -4.50 4.39
C ALA A 31 -4.39 -3.02 4.20
N VAL A 32 -3.64 -2.45 5.13
CA VAL A 32 -3.19 -1.07 5.06
C VAL A 32 -1.66 -1.05 5.17
N ALA A 33 -1.04 -0.09 4.49
CA ALA A 33 0.35 0.26 4.69
C ALA A 33 0.44 1.70 5.17
N MET A 34 1.52 2.04 5.84
CA MET A 34 1.72 3.37 6.40
C MET A 34 3.10 3.91 6.04
N LEU A 35 3.16 5.21 5.77
CA LEU A 35 4.42 5.95 5.66
C LEU A 35 4.50 6.95 6.80
N VAL A 36 5.61 6.93 7.52
CA VAL A 36 5.86 7.80 8.67
C VAL A 36 7.26 8.40 8.52
N GLY A 37 7.39 9.67 8.82
CA GLY A 37 8.69 10.32 8.82
C GLY A 37 8.61 11.79 8.44
N GLY A 38 9.64 12.53 8.77
CA GLY A 38 9.70 13.97 8.48
C GLY A 38 9.71 14.29 6.99
N ALA A 39 10.18 13.36 6.15
CA ALA A 39 10.19 13.54 4.70
C ALA A 39 8.84 13.19 4.06
N VAL A 40 7.92 12.60 4.79
CA VAL A 40 6.64 12.16 4.25
C VAL A 40 5.69 13.35 4.11
N GLN A 41 5.01 13.43 2.97
CA GLN A 41 3.89 14.36 2.79
C GLN A 41 2.67 13.77 3.50
N GLY A 42 2.63 13.92 4.82
CA GLY A 42 1.68 13.26 5.69
C GLY A 42 0.35 13.97 5.83
N GLY A 43 -0.43 13.52 6.79
CA GLY A 43 -1.74 14.09 7.09
C GLY A 43 -2.81 13.71 6.08
N ARG A 44 -2.61 12.62 5.32
CA ARG A 44 -3.56 12.21 4.27
C ARG A 44 -3.67 10.69 4.19
N ILE A 45 -4.76 10.26 3.58
CA ILE A 45 -5.00 8.87 3.24
C ILE A 45 -5.00 8.77 1.72
N VAL A 46 -4.14 7.90 1.18
CA VAL A 46 -4.11 7.58 -0.25
C VAL A 46 -4.89 6.29 -0.42
N ALA A 47 -6.04 6.36 -1.05
CA ALA A 47 -6.91 5.20 -1.17
C ALA A 47 -7.78 5.30 -2.43
N ASP A 48 -8.11 4.13 -2.96
CA ASP A 48 -9.21 3.93 -3.88
C ASP A 48 -10.23 3.07 -3.12
N TRP A 49 -11.01 3.72 -2.26
CA TRP A 49 -11.84 3.03 -1.28
C TRP A 49 -13.13 2.49 -1.90
N PRO A 50 -13.31 1.16 -1.96
CA PRO A 50 -14.49 0.55 -2.60
C PRO A 50 -15.69 0.45 -1.66
N GLY A 51 -15.52 0.72 -0.37
CA GLY A 51 -16.54 0.49 0.64
C GLY A 51 -16.55 -0.94 1.15
N LEU A 52 -17.43 -1.21 2.11
CA LEU A 52 -17.53 -2.50 2.78
C LEU A 52 -18.84 -3.23 2.48
N ALA A 53 -19.64 -2.74 1.53
CA ALA A 53 -20.83 -3.47 1.09
C ALA A 53 -20.40 -4.82 0.48
N THR A 54 -21.16 -5.87 0.76
CA THR A 54 -20.81 -7.23 0.33
C THR A 54 -20.50 -7.32 -1.17
N ALA A 55 -21.25 -6.59 -2.00
CA ALA A 55 -21.02 -6.57 -3.45
C ALA A 55 -19.67 -5.98 -3.85
N ASN A 56 -19.04 -5.19 -2.99
CA ASN A 56 -17.75 -4.53 -3.23
C ASN A 56 -16.58 -5.27 -2.60
N LEU A 57 -16.84 -6.36 -1.89
CA LEU A 57 -15.79 -7.17 -1.29
C LEU A 57 -15.19 -8.14 -2.29
N HIS A 58 -13.92 -8.46 -2.13
CA HIS A 58 -13.28 -9.52 -2.90
C HIS A 58 -13.88 -10.87 -2.47
N GLU A 59 -14.44 -11.59 -3.42
CA GLU A 59 -15.15 -12.86 -3.17
C GLU A 59 -16.28 -12.74 -2.14
N GLY A 60 -16.84 -11.54 -1.97
CA GLY A 60 -17.92 -11.31 -1.01
C GLY A 60 -17.48 -11.36 0.44
N ARG A 61 -16.19 -11.37 0.72
CA ARG A 61 -15.65 -11.66 2.04
C ARG A 61 -14.50 -10.74 2.46
N ASP A 62 -13.55 -10.50 1.54
CA ASP A 62 -12.32 -9.78 1.83
C ASP A 62 -12.45 -8.31 1.47
N LEU A 63 -11.70 -7.45 2.18
CA LEU A 63 -11.47 -6.10 1.69
C LEU A 63 -10.82 -6.19 0.31
N LYS A 64 -11.43 -5.53 -0.68
CA LYS A 64 -10.90 -5.54 -2.05
C LYS A 64 -9.58 -4.77 -2.10
N PRO A 65 -8.48 -5.41 -2.48
CA PRO A 65 -7.21 -4.70 -2.66
C PRO A 65 -7.29 -3.81 -3.90
N THR A 66 -6.95 -2.54 -3.75
CA THR A 66 -7.03 -1.55 -4.82
C THR A 66 -5.71 -0.86 -5.12
N LEU A 67 -4.73 -1.00 -4.22
CA LEU A 67 -3.37 -0.48 -4.39
C LEU A 67 -2.40 -1.63 -4.18
N ALA A 68 -1.38 -1.71 -5.02
CA ALA A 68 -0.39 -2.78 -4.94
C ALA A 68 0.83 -2.32 -4.14
N LEU A 69 1.34 -3.20 -3.29
CA LEU A 69 2.54 -2.92 -2.50
C LEU A 69 3.78 -2.69 -3.35
N ASP A 70 3.89 -3.37 -4.50
CA ASP A 70 5.04 -3.18 -5.39
C ASP A 70 5.15 -1.74 -5.87
N ALA A 71 4.04 -1.11 -6.25
CA ALA A 71 4.01 0.28 -6.64
C ALA A 71 4.39 1.21 -5.48
N LEU A 72 3.93 0.90 -4.28
CA LEU A 72 4.26 1.67 -3.08
C LEU A 72 5.76 1.58 -2.77
N PHE A 73 6.34 0.39 -2.79
CA PHE A 73 7.75 0.19 -2.53
C PHE A 73 8.62 0.91 -3.57
N ALA A 74 8.30 0.73 -4.86
CA ALA A 74 9.05 1.36 -5.94
C ALA A 74 8.99 2.89 -5.85
N ALA A 75 7.81 3.46 -5.61
CA ALA A 75 7.64 4.90 -5.48
C ALA A 75 8.38 5.45 -4.26
N THR A 76 8.28 4.77 -3.12
CA THR A 76 8.96 5.19 -1.90
C THR A 76 10.48 5.21 -2.09
N CYS A 77 11.05 4.18 -2.68
CA CYS A 77 12.49 4.13 -2.96
C CYS A 77 12.91 5.20 -3.96
N ALA A 78 12.17 5.35 -5.05
CA ALA A 78 12.50 6.33 -6.08
C ALA A 78 12.49 7.76 -5.53
N GLU A 79 11.48 8.12 -4.76
CA GLU A 79 11.39 9.46 -4.18
C GLU A 79 12.41 9.68 -3.07
N SER A 80 12.64 8.66 -2.21
CA SER A 80 13.59 8.79 -1.10
C SER A 80 15.01 9.03 -1.56
N PHE A 81 15.41 8.42 -2.66
CA PHE A 81 16.77 8.48 -3.17
C PHE A 81 16.91 9.32 -4.44
N ALA A 82 15.86 10.03 -4.84
CA ALA A 82 15.82 10.86 -6.05
C ALA A 82 16.28 10.06 -7.29
N LEU A 83 15.78 8.84 -7.43
CA LEU A 83 16.12 7.95 -8.53
C LEU A 83 14.97 7.91 -9.54
N GLU A 84 15.31 7.50 -10.76
CA GLU A 84 14.35 7.38 -11.83
C GLU A 84 13.38 6.22 -11.52
N PRO A 85 12.05 6.49 -11.47
CA PRO A 85 11.09 5.48 -11.00
C PRO A 85 11.09 4.18 -11.79
N GLU A 86 11.19 4.24 -13.11
CA GLU A 86 11.16 3.04 -13.95
C GLU A 86 12.38 2.16 -13.72
N ARG A 87 13.55 2.79 -13.51
CA ARG A 87 14.78 2.07 -13.23
C ARG A 87 14.70 1.35 -11.89
N ILE A 88 14.21 2.03 -10.86
CA ILE A 88 14.03 1.42 -9.53
C ILE A 88 13.02 0.28 -9.59
N ALA A 89 11.93 0.47 -10.30
CA ALA A 89 10.93 -0.58 -10.48
C ALA A 89 11.54 -1.85 -11.11
N ARG A 90 12.37 -1.69 -12.13
CA ARG A 90 13.03 -2.85 -12.77
C ARG A 90 14.02 -3.56 -11.84
N VAL A 91 14.73 -2.81 -11.02
CA VAL A 91 15.69 -3.39 -10.06
C VAL A 91 14.98 -4.16 -8.97
N LEU A 92 13.94 -3.57 -8.36
CA LEU A 92 13.20 -4.19 -7.27
C LEU A 92 12.29 -5.32 -7.74
N PHE A 93 11.68 -5.15 -8.90
CA PHE A 93 10.68 -6.08 -9.44
C PHE A 93 11.01 -6.43 -10.89
N PRO A 94 11.93 -7.38 -11.12
CA PRO A 94 12.38 -7.71 -12.48
C PRO A 94 11.26 -8.16 -13.43
N HIS A 95 10.18 -8.69 -12.87
CA HIS A 95 9.01 -9.11 -13.65
C HIS A 95 7.98 -8.00 -13.85
N GLY A 96 8.31 -6.78 -13.42
CA GLY A 96 7.47 -5.60 -13.56
C GLY A 96 6.65 -5.27 -12.33
N VAL A 97 6.30 -4.00 -12.20
CA VAL A 97 5.40 -3.50 -11.17
C VAL A 97 3.97 -3.70 -11.67
N ARG A 98 3.13 -4.35 -10.86
CA ARG A 98 1.74 -4.64 -11.22
C ARG A 98 0.77 -3.51 -10.87
N GLY A 99 1.15 -2.70 -9.89
CA GLY A 99 0.31 -1.62 -9.40
C GLY A 99 0.32 -0.40 -10.31
N LYS A 100 -0.72 0.41 -10.18
CA LYS A 100 -0.78 1.72 -10.83
C LYS A 100 0.24 2.66 -10.19
N PRO A 101 0.74 3.67 -10.92
CA PRO A 101 1.62 4.67 -10.34
C PRO A 101 0.99 5.33 -9.11
N MET A 102 1.82 5.54 -8.10
CA MET A 102 1.40 6.21 -6.87
C MET A 102 1.44 7.73 -7.05
N PRO A 103 0.58 8.49 -6.35
CA PRO A 103 0.78 9.93 -6.26
C PRO A 103 2.07 10.23 -5.51
N ARG A 104 2.48 11.51 -5.52
CA ARG A 104 3.67 11.91 -4.78
C ARG A 104 3.51 11.61 -3.29
N LEU A 105 4.50 10.94 -2.71
CA LEU A 105 4.46 10.47 -1.32
C LEU A 105 5.28 11.33 -0.37
N LEU A 106 6.39 11.89 -0.85
CA LEU A 106 7.32 12.62 -0.02
C LEU A 106 7.25 14.13 -0.29
N ARG A 107 7.74 14.90 0.66
CA ARG A 107 7.87 16.35 0.51
C ARG A 107 8.89 16.68 -0.58
N ALA A 108 8.64 17.79 -1.24
CA ALA A 108 9.54 18.28 -2.29
C ALA A 108 10.89 18.70 -1.72
#